data_1a05eb8050a02b7127c10e6626fe71c9
#
_entry.id   1a05eb8050a02b7127c10e6626fe71c9
#
_cell.length_a   1.000
_cell.length_b   1.000
_cell.length_c   1.000
_cell.angle_alpha   90.00
_cell.angle_beta   90.00
_cell.angle_gamma   90.00
#
_symmetry.space_group_name_H-M   'P 1'
#
loop_
_entity.id
_entity.type
_entity.pdbx_description
1 polymer ?
#
loop_
_entity_poly.entity_id
_entity_poly.type
_entity_poly.pdbx_seq_one_letter_code
_entity_poly.pdbx_strand_id
1 'polypeptide(L)'
;MTIQDKNTTTGELSYFETTLLLYLKESHPHIADAKALVRARADEAAGSYERAIRDGLSVTQALELADAVLYQDLRFSRFDTVFEVVSEWFPEVRPEKRADFCLKVLSPAETVFSKYPIDDRFESSPACHTLTVELTGFIQSYIEQYGV
;
A
#
# COMPACT_ATOMS: atom_id res chain seq x y z
N MET A 1 17.80 13.40 -28.38
CA MET A 1 17.62 12.22 -27.52
C MET A 1 17.99 10.96 -28.30
N THR A 2 18.81 10.11 -27.73
CA THR A 2 19.23 8.87 -28.40
C THR A 2 18.22 7.74 -28.13
N ILE A 3 18.24 6.71 -28.98
CA ILE A 3 17.41 5.51 -28.82
C ILE A 3 17.76 4.79 -27.51
N GLN A 4 19.02 4.80 -27.13
CA GLN A 4 19.51 4.19 -25.90
C GLN A 4 18.88 4.83 -24.65
N ASP A 5 18.78 6.16 -24.62
CA ASP A 5 18.16 6.88 -23.49
C ASP A 5 16.67 6.50 -23.35
N LYS A 6 15.96 6.40 -24.47
CA LYS A 6 14.57 5.95 -24.48
C LYS A 6 14.42 4.55 -23.92
N ASN A 7 15.29 3.63 -24.33
CA ASN A 7 15.24 2.24 -23.87
C ASN A 7 15.51 2.13 -22.39
N THR A 8 16.48 2.88 -21.86
CA THR A 8 16.82 2.92 -20.45
C THR A 8 15.63 3.44 -19.62
N THR A 9 15.07 4.57 -20.02
CA THR A 9 13.90 5.16 -19.35
C THR A 9 12.71 4.22 -19.37
N THR A 10 12.46 3.55 -20.50
CA THR A 10 11.37 2.57 -20.63
C THR A 10 11.58 1.40 -19.71
N GLY A 11 12.82 0.89 -19.59
CA GLY A 11 13.15 -0.22 -18.70
C GLY A 11 12.94 0.12 -17.23
N GLU A 12 13.37 1.31 -16.81
CA GLU A 12 13.19 1.80 -15.45
C GLU A 12 11.71 2.01 -15.14
N LEU A 13 10.97 2.60 -16.06
CA LEU A 13 9.53 2.82 -15.93
C LEU A 13 8.81 1.49 -15.75
N SER A 14 9.13 0.48 -16.57
CA SER A 14 8.53 -0.86 -16.47
C SER A 14 8.83 -1.52 -15.12
N TYR A 15 10.05 -1.36 -14.63
CA TYR A 15 10.44 -1.89 -13.32
C TYR A 15 9.58 -1.28 -12.22
N PHE A 16 9.44 0.04 -12.19
CA PHE A 16 8.66 0.72 -11.16
C PHE A 16 7.16 0.43 -11.29
N GLU A 17 6.63 0.37 -12.52
CA GLU A 17 5.24 -0.01 -12.75
C GLU A 17 4.95 -1.41 -12.20
N THR A 18 5.79 -2.37 -12.53
CA THR A 18 5.62 -3.76 -12.09
C THR A 18 5.73 -3.88 -10.58
N THR A 19 6.73 -3.23 -10.00
CA THR A 19 6.96 -3.26 -8.55
C THR A 19 5.78 -2.66 -7.78
N LEU A 20 5.29 -1.51 -8.22
CA LEU A 20 4.15 -0.86 -7.57
C LEU A 20 2.88 -1.68 -7.74
N LEU A 21 2.65 -2.22 -8.93
CA LEU A 21 1.46 -3.04 -9.19
C LEU A 21 1.40 -4.26 -8.29
N LEU A 22 2.53 -4.96 -8.12
CA LEU A 22 2.61 -6.11 -7.21
C LEU A 22 2.32 -5.71 -5.76
N TYR A 23 2.89 -4.60 -5.33
CA TYR A 23 2.65 -4.07 -3.98
C TYR A 23 1.17 -3.75 -3.76
N LEU A 24 0.53 -3.09 -4.73
CA LEU A 24 -0.89 -2.76 -4.63
C LEU A 24 -1.77 -4.01 -4.59
N LYS A 25 -1.44 -5.03 -5.35
CA LYS A 25 -2.21 -6.29 -5.34
C LYS A 25 -2.17 -6.96 -3.99
N GLU A 26 -1.04 -6.88 -3.30
CA GLU A 26 -0.88 -7.50 -1.98
C GLU A 26 -1.47 -6.65 -0.86
N SER A 27 -1.16 -5.36 -0.83
CA SER A 27 -1.43 -4.49 0.32
C SER A 27 -2.58 -3.51 0.10
N HIS A 28 -2.94 -3.25 -1.14
CA HIS A 28 -4.05 -2.34 -1.48
C HIS A 28 -4.89 -2.94 -2.61
N PRO A 29 -5.43 -4.16 -2.43
CA PRO A 29 -6.15 -4.84 -3.52
C PRO A 29 -7.36 -4.08 -4.03
N HIS A 30 -7.94 -3.22 -3.19
CA HIS A 30 -9.10 -2.39 -3.55
C HIS A 30 -8.76 -1.28 -4.56
N ILE A 31 -7.46 -0.95 -4.73
CA ILE A 31 -7.00 0.04 -5.70
C ILE A 31 -5.97 -0.52 -6.69
N ALA A 32 -5.85 -1.86 -6.76
CA ALA A 32 -4.87 -2.49 -7.64
C ALA A 32 -5.10 -2.19 -9.12
N ASP A 33 -6.34 -1.81 -9.50
CA ASP A 33 -6.68 -1.48 -10.88
C ASP A 33 -6.48 0.01 -11.21
N ALA A 34 -5.89 0.79 -10.31
CA ALA A 34 -5.64 2.22 -10.51
C ALA A 34 -4.47 2.46 -11.46
N LYS A 35 -4.64 2.16 -12.73
CA LYS A 35 -3.59 2.24 -13.75
C LYS A 35 -2.97 3.62 -13.88
N ALA A 36 -3.79 4.68 -13.77
CA ALA A 36 -3.31 6.05 -13.84
C ALA A 36 -2.37 6.39 -12.68
N LEU A 37 -2.69 5.92 -11.46
CA LEU A 37 -1.85 6.10 -10.30
C LEU A 37 -0.52 5.38 -10.48
N VAL A 38 -0.55 4.12 -10.89
CA VAL A 38 0.65 3.30 -11.10
C VAL A 38 1.57 3.96 -12.11
N ARG A 39 1.02 4.40 -13.23
CA ARG A 39 1.82 5.04 -14.30
C ARG A 39 2.41 6.36 -13.85
N ALA A 40 1.63 7.21 -13.18
CA ALA A 40 2.11 8.51 -12.70
C ALA A 40 3.23 8.34 -11.67
N ARG A 41 3.05 7.44 -10.70
CA ARG A 41 4.07 7.19 -9.66
C ARG A 41 5.33 6.57 -10.23
N ALA A 42 5.18 5.62 -11.16
CA ALA A 42 6.32 4.99 -11.82
C ALA A 42 7.14 6.01 -12.62
N ASP A 43 6.46 6.91 -13.32
CA ASP A 43 7.11 7.98 -14.08
C ASP A 43 7.89 8.92 -13.17
N GLU A 44 7.30 9.35 -12.06
CA GLU A 44 7.97 10.21 -11.08
C GLU A 44 9.17 9.49 -10.44
N ALA A 45 9.02 8.21 -10.10
CA ALA A 45 10.09 7.41 -9.52
C ALA A 45 11.26 7.24 -10.50
N ALA A 46 10.96 6.96 -11.75
CA ALA A 46 12.00 6.85 -12.79
C ALA A 46 12.77 8.16 -12.96
N GLY A 47 12.05 9.28 -12.96
CA GLY A 47 12.68 10.61 -13.04
C GLY A 47 13.56 10.90 -11.83
N SER A 48 13.12 10.56 -10.64
CA SER A 48 13.87 10.71 -9.40
C SER A 48 15.16 9.86 -9.45
N TYR A 49 15.05 8.62 -9.91
CA TYR A 49 16.18 7.72 -10.05
C TYR A 49 17.23 8.29 -11.02
N GLU A 50 16.80 8.72 -12.19
CA GLU A 50 17.71 9.29 -13.20
C GLU A 50 18.44 10.53 -12.69
N ARG A 51 17.73 11.42 -12.00
CA ARG A 51 18.34 12.62 -11.43
C ARG A 51 19.38 12.27 -10.38
N ALA A 52 19.09 11.29 -9.52
CA ALA A 52 20.01 10.87 -8.48
C ALA A 52 21.30 10.27 -9.09
N ILE A 53 21.18 9.42 -10.09
CA ILE A 53 22.34 8.84 -10.79
C ILE A 53 23.17 9.94 -11.44
N ARG A 54 22.52 10.91 -12.09
CA ARG A 54 23.19 12.05 -12.73
C ARG A 54 23.96 12.90 -11.73
N ASP A 55 23.40 13.04 -10.52
CA ASP A 55 24.01 13.81 -9.42
C ASP A 55 25.12 13.04 -8.69
N GLY A 56 25.45 11.85 -9.16
CA GLY A 56 26.55 11.07 -8.62
C GLY A 56 26.21 10.16 -7.44
N LEU A 57 24.94 10.00 -7.12
CA LEU A 57 24.53 9.08 -6.07
C LEU A 57 24.67 7.62 -6.51
N SER A 58 24.86 6.72 -5.54
CA SER A 58 24.93 5.29 -5.83
C SER A 58 23.60 4.75 -6.30
N VAL A 59 23.60 3.57 -6.92
CA VAL A 59 22.37 2.89 -7.33
C VAL A 59 21.45 2.68 -6.11
N THR A 60 22.00 2.25 -4.98
CA THR A 60 21.23 2.04 -3.76
C THR A 60 20.54 3.33 -3.28
N GLN A 61 21.29 4.44 -3.24
CA GLN A 61 20.74 5.74 -2.85
C GLN A 61 19.69 6.23 -3.83
N ALA A 62 19.93 6.04 -5.12
CA ALA A 62 18.97 6.43 -6.16
C ALA A 62 17.67 5.62 -6.05
N LEU A 63 17.76 4.32 -5.77
CA LEU A 63 16.59 3.47 -5.54
C LEU A 63 15.82 3.88 -4.31
N GLU A 64 16.50 4.24 -3.22
CA GLU A 64 15.83 4.70 -1.99
C GLU A 64 15.01 5.96 -2.26
N LEU A 65 15.56 6.91 -3.01
CA LEU A 65 14.83 8.13 -3.36
C LEU A 65 13.65 7.84 -4.28
N ALA A 66 13.84 6.95 -5.26
CA ALA A 66 12.77 6.55 -6.17
C ALA A 66 11.65 5.83 -5.43
N ASP A 67 12.00 4.94 -4.49
CA ASP A 67 11.01 4.21 -3.70
C ASP A 67 10.20 5.15 -2.80
N ALA A 68 10.82 6.18 -2.25
CA ALA A 68 10.11 7.18 -1.45
C ALA A 68 9.01 7.86 -2.27
N VAL A 69 9.26 8.12 -3.54
CA VAL A 69 8.25 8.68 -4.46
C VAL A 69 7.20 7.64 -4.83
N LEU A 70 7.65 6.44 -5.17
CA LEU A 70 6.79 5.36 -5.66
C LEU A 70 5.71 4.97 -4.64
N TYR A 71 6.11 4.84 -3.37
CA TYR A 71 5.24 4.36 -2.29
C TYR A 71 4.66 5.48 -1.43
N GLN A 72 4.81 6.74 -1.83
CA GLN A 72 4.30 7.86 -1.06
C GLN A 72 2.80 7.70 -0.79
N ASP A 73 2.40 7.86 0.47
CA ASP A 73 1.02 7.73 0.96
C ASP A 73 0.43 6.31 0.83
N LEU A 74 1.26 5.32 0.49
CA LEU A 74 0.83 3.93 0.31
C LEU A 74 1.46 2.98 1.31
N ARG A 75 2.32 3.45 2.21
CA ARG A 75 3.04 2.58 3.14
C ARG A 75 2.13 1.97 4.20
N PHE A 76 1.15 2.73 4.67
CA PHE A 76 0.15 2.16 5.58
C PHE A 76 -0.94 1.49 4.74
N SER A 77 -1.22 0.22 5.00
CA SER A 77 -2.25 -0.53 4.29
C SER A 77 -3.43 -0.80 5.21
N ARG A 78 -4.58 -0.24 4.88
CA ARG A 78 -5.84 -0.52 5.59
C ARG A 78 -6.22 -2.00 5.46
N PHE A 79 -6.03 -2.56 4.28
CA PHE A 79 -6.31 -3.97 4.03
C PHE A 79 -5.44 -4.88 4.90
N ASP A 80 -4.13 -4.64 4.94
CA ASP A 80 -3.22 -5.45 5.75
C ASP A 80 -3.56 -5.37 7.22
N THR A 81 -3.95 -4.18 7.69
CA THR A 81 -4.34 -3.96 9.09
C THR A 81 -5.59 -4.76 9.45
N VAL A 82 -6.61 -4.71 8.59
CA VAL A 82 -7.83 -5.50 8.78
C VAL A 82 -7.50 -6.99 8.73
N PHE A 83 -6.67 -7.39 7.77
CA PHE A 83 -6.29 -8.80 7.60
C PHE A 83 -5.56 -9.34 8.83
N GLU A 84 -4.64 -8.57 9.40
CA GLU A 84 -3.93 -8.95 10.63
C GLU A 84 -4.89 -9.12 11.81
N VAL A 85 -5.81 -8.17 11.99
CA VAL A 85 -6.80 -8.23 13.06
C VAL A 85 -7.69 -9.46 12.91
N VAL A 86 -8.18 -9.70 11.70
CA VAL A 86 -9.04 -10.86 11.43
C VAL A 86 -8.29 -12.17 11.66
N SER A 87 -7.05 -12.24 11.19
CA SER A 87 -6.23 -13.45 11.33
C SER A 87 -5.91 -13.77 12.78
N GLU A 88 -5.70 -12.76 13.60
CA GLU A 88 -5.31 -12.94 15.00
C GLU A 88 -6.50 -13.17 15.92
N TRP A 89 -7.60 -12.44 15.72
CA TRP A 89 -8.69 -12.40 16.69
C TRP A 89 -9.98 -13.07 16.25
N PHE A 90 -10.14 -13.38 14.95
CA PHE A 90 -11.39 -13.92 14.42
C PHE A 90 -11.15 -15.22 13.63
N PRO A 91 -10.79 -16.31 14.32
CA PRO A 91 -10.52 -17.60 13.64
C PRO A 91 -11.75 -18.20 12.95
N GLU A 92 -12.95 -17.75 13.30
CA GLU A 92 -14.18 -18.17 12.62
C GLU A 92 -14.21 -17.73 11.16
N VAL A 93 -13.43 -16.70 10.78
CA VAL A 93 -13.23 -16.35 9.38
C VAL A 93 -12.14 -17.27 8.85
N ARG A 94 -12.51 -18.25 8.05
CA ARG A 94 -11.57 -19.25 7.52
C ARG A 94 -10.49 -18.63 6.65
N PRO A 95 -9.26 -19.17 6.67
CA PRO A 95 -8.16 -18.61 5.87
C PRO A 95 -8.51 -18.38 4.41
N GLU A 96 -9.21 -19.33 3.78
CA GLU A 96 -9.59 -19.22 2.37
C GLU A 96 -10.67 -18.17 2.09
N LYS A 97 -11.31 -17.63 3.13
CA LYS A 97 -12.34 -16.58 3.02
C LYS A 97 -11.88 -15.24 3.55
N ARG A 98 -10.71 -15.18 4.17
CA ARG A 98 -10.23 -13.95 4.84
C ARG A 98 -10.09 -12.76 3.92
N ALA A 99 -9.47 -12.96 2.77
CA ALA A 99 -9.25 -11.84 1.83
C ALA A 99 -10.58 -11.22 1.40
N ASP A 100 -11.55 -12.05 1.02
CA ASP A 100 -12.88 -11.57 0.60
C ASP A 100 -13.61 -10.87 1.74
N PHE A 101 -13.54 -11.43 2.94
CA PHE A 101 -14.14 -10.83 4.12
C PHE A 101 -13.53 -9.47 4.42
N CYS A 102 -12.20 -9.38 4.40
CA CYS A 102 -11.48 -8.13 4.66
C CYS A 102 -11.83 -7.06 3.62
N LEU A 103 -11.98 -7.44 2.36
CA LEU A 103 -12.41 -6.49 1.31
C LEU A 103 -13.82 -5.95 1.58
N LYS A 104 -14.72 -6.80 2.05
CA LYS A 104 -16.08 -6.36 2.41
C LYS A 104 -16.09 -5.37 3.57
N VAL A 105 -15.21 -5.60 4.54
CA VAL A 105 -15.14 -4.79 5.77
C VAL A 105 -14.46 -3.46 5.55
N LEU A 106 -13.59 -3.35 4.53
CA LEU A 106 -12.79 -2.13 4.31
C LEU A 106 -13.63 -0.85 4.24
N SER A 107 -14.70 -0.84 3.45
CA SER A 107 -15.51 0.36 3.29
C SER A 107 -16.22 0.76 4.58
N PRO A 108 -16.94 -0.14 5.28
CA PRO A 108 -17.51 0.21 6.59
C PRO A 108 -16.45 0.61 7.62
N ALA A 109 -15.27 -0.02 7.60
CA ALA A 109 -14.20 0.25 8.55
C ALA A 109 -13.59 1.64 8.39
N GLU A 110 -13.85 2.33 7.28
CA GLU A 110 -13.36 3.71 7.08
C GLU A 110 -13.88 4.65 8.18
N THR A 111 -15.01 4.34 8.80
CA THR A 111 -15.50 5.10 9.95
C THR A 111 -14.51 5.09 11.12
N VAL A 112 -13.72 4.01 11.25
CA VAL A 112 -12.65 3.93 12.25
C VAL A 112 -11.40 4.60 11.73
N PHE A 113 -10.93 4.24 10.53
CA PHE A 113 -9.69 4.77 9.96
C PHE A 113 -9.70 6.31 9.85
N SER A 114 -10.84 6.89 9.50
CA SER A 114 -10.95 8.34 9.29
C SER A 114 -10.71 9.17 10.55
N LYS A 115 -10.75 8.57 11.73
CA LYS A 115 -10.50 9.26 13.00
C LYS A 115 -9.02 9.49 13.28
N TYR A 116 -8.12 8.89 12.51
CA TYR A 116 -6.69 8.86 12.78
C TYR A 116 -5.90 9.60 11.70
N PRO A 117 -4.78 10.24 12.07
CA PRO A 117 -3.93 10.94 11.11
C PRO A 117 -3.01 9.95 10.38
N ILE A 118 -3.60 9.16 9.49
CA ILE A 118 -2.88 8.10 8.79
C ILE A 118 -1.96 8.70 7.72
N ASP A 119 -0.66 8.39 7.84
CA ASP A 119 0.37 8.76 6.89
C ASP A 119 1.40 7.63 6.80
N ASP A 120 2.50 7.84 6.08
CA ASP A 120 3.52 6.81 5.89
C ASP A 120 4.26 6.41 7.18
N ARG A 121 4.12 7.18 8.24
CA ARG A 121 4.75 6.91 9.54
C ARG A 121 3.76 6.39 10.57
N PHE A 122 2.49 6.28 10.20
CA PHE A 122 1.43 5.96 11.14
C PHE A 122 1.65 4.59 11.82
N GLU A 123 2.16 3.62 11.07
CA GLU A 123 2.36 2.25 11.57
C GLU A 123 3.27 2.21 12.79
N SER A 124 4.25 3.09 12.86
CA SER A 124 5.18 3.16 14.00
C SER A 124 4.72 4.11 15.10
N SER A 125 3.54 4.73 14.97
CA SER A 125 3.02 5.65 15.97
C SER A 125 2.23 4.91 17.07
N PRO A 126 2.15 5.49 18.29
CA PRO A 126 1.29 4.92 19.35
C PRO A 126 -0.19 4.86 18.96
N ALA A 127 -0.64 5.80 18.11
CA ALA A 127 -2.02 5.85 17.64
C ALA A 127 -2.40 4.63 16.81
N CYS A 128 -1.43 3.95 16.19
CA CYS A 128 -1.67 2.74 15.42
C CYS A 128 -2.19 1.60 16.32
N HIS A 129 -1.65 1.47 17.52
CA HIS A 129 -2.14 0.49 18.47
C HIS A 129 -3.59 0.79 18.87
N THR A 130 -3.90 2.05 19.13
CA THR A 130 -5.28 2.48 19.48
C THR A 130 -6.24 2.18 18.33
N LEU A 131 -5.82 2.45 17.10
CA LEU A 131 -6.59 2.11 15.91
C LEU A 131 -6.88 0.60 15.85
N THR A 132 -5.88 -0.22 16.08
CA THR A 132 -6.01 -1.68 16.02
C THR A 132 -7.01 -2.20 17.04
N VAL A 133 -6.98 -1.65 18.26
CA VAL A 133 -7.95 -2.02 19.33
C VAL A 133 -9.38 -1.62 18.92
N GLU A 134 -9.53 -0.41 18.42
CA GLU A 134 -10.84 0.09 17.98
C GLU A 134 -11.37 -0.71 16.80
N LEU A 135 -10.49 -1.03 15.85
CA LEU A 135 -10.82 -1.82 14.68
C LEU A 135 -11.27 -3.24 15.06
N THR A 136 -10.61 -3.83 16.06
CA THR A 136 -11.00 -5.16 16.57
C THR A 136 -12.44 -5.13 17.09
N GLY A 137 -12.80 -4.13 17.88
CA GLY A 137 -14.17 -3.96 18.37
C GLY A 137 -15.16 -3.73 17.24
N PHE A 138 -14.79 -2.95 16.25
CA PHE A 138 -15.63 -2.69 15.08
C PHE A 138 -15.91 -3.98 14.31
N ILE A 139 -14.89 -4.79 14.07
CA ILE A 139 -15.02 -6.04 13.31
C ILE A 139 -15.88 -7.04 14.09
N GLN A 140 -15.71 -7.11 15.40
CA GLN A 140 -16.56 -7.97 16.24
C GLN A 140 -18.03 -7.59 16.08
N SER A 141 -18.36 -6.31 16.17
CA SER A 141 -19.72 -5.83 15.98
C SER A 141 -20.25 -6.12 14.56
N TYR A 142 -19.38 -5.97 13.57
CA TYR A 142 -19.72 -6.28 12.18
C TYR A 142 -20.10 -7.75 12.01
N ILE A 143 -19.31 -8.65 12.58
CA ILE A 143 -19.56 -10.10 12.51
C ILE A 143 -20.87 -10.44 13.24
N GLU A 144 -21.12 -9.84 14.41
CA GLU A 144 -22.36 -10.07 15.16
C GLU A 144 -23.59 -9.64 14.37
N GLN A 145 -23.48 -8.58 13.60
CA GLN A 145 -24.59 -8.04 12.82
C GLN A 145 -24.78 -8.73 11.47
N TYR A 146 -23.71 -9.05 10.77
CA TYR A 146 -23.76 -9.53 9.39
C TYR A 146 -23.24 -10.96 9.19
N GLY A 147 -22.57 -11.52 10.17
CA GLY A 147 -21.90 -12.81 10.05
C GLY A 147 -20.55 -12.71 9.34
N VAL A 148 -19.97 -13.84 9.08
CA VAL A 148 -18.65 -13.94 8.43
C VAL A 148 -18.76 -14.24 6.95
#